data_65e0c2603da11bd00ef33ebac6505075
#
_entry.id   65e0c2603da11bd00ef33ebac6505075
#
_cell.length_a   1.000
_cell.length_b   1.000
_cell.length_c   1.000
_cell.angle_alpha   90.00
_cell.angle_beta   90.00
_cell.angle_gamma   90.00
#
_symmetry.space_group_name_H-M   'P 1'
#
loop_
_entity.id
_entity.type
_entity.pdbx_description
1 polymer ?
#
loop_
_entity_poly.entity_id
_entity_poly.type
_entity_poly.pdbx_seq_one_letter_code
_entity_poly.pdbx_strand_id
1 'polypeptide(L)'
;MLAFWGTVLGAFVGLFLLGRTGAPLWARVMAGLVAGGAVGLFFGETAGVAKPIGDGFIKLIRMLIIPLIVTTLTSGMIALGDPKRLGSLGVRTIGLYLFTTSIAVFIGIGMAIIFNPGEGVDYQSVSETSAITDRLARAEAAERTAVQQILDVIPANPIAAMANGDILPVIFFSIVLGIGTLAAGEKGRPFAEAIESAAEAILKLTSGVMALAPYGVFALMAWVLGTQGLAVLFNLGKLAIALYLACALHILIVYGGLVTLLARLNFFKFLRGMLDAMTTAYSTASSSATLPVTIGNLTQNIGVGRAVAGSVAPLGATINMDGTSIYLGIVSLFAAQAVGLDLSGADYIAIAVTATAASIGAAGIPSASLFLAIAVLTSFGVTSEQAILIIALIFPFDRLLDMMRTVTNVTGDAAVATTVARWEGELDETRLKGAKS
;
A
#
# COMPACT_ATOMS: atom_id res chain seq x y z
N MET A 1 10.67 16.58 32.47
CA MET A 1 10.04 15.24 32.47
C MET A 1 8.58 15.26 32.89
N LEU A 2 8.19 15.75 34.10
CA LEU A 2 6.77 15.75 34.53
C LEU A 2 5.88 16.58 33.59
N ALA A 3 6.31 17.77 33.15
CA ALA A 3 5.56 18.58 32.19
C ALA A 3 5.36 17.87 30.84
N PHE A 4 6.39 17.18 30.34
CA PHE A 4 6.31 16.38 29.12
C PHE A 4 5.23 15.29 29.21
N TRP A 5 5.30 14.43 30.24
CA TRP A 5 4.33 13.36 30.43
C TRP A 5 2.90 13.86 30.70
N GLY A 6 2.77 15.02 31.39
CA GLY A 6 1.49 15.69 31.56
C GLY A 6 0.88 16.12 30.21
N THR A 7 1.71 16.66 29.31
CA THR A 7 1.29 17.06 27.95
C THR A 7 0.93 15.85 27.09
N VAL A 8 1.73 14.78 27.16
CA VAL A 8 1.44 13.51 26.43
C VAL A 8 0.12 12.91 26.91
N LEU A 9 -0.10 12.86 28.22
CA LEU A 9 -1.35 12.33 28.78
C LEU A 9 -2.54 13.19 28.37
N GLY A 10 -2.42 14.52 28.43
CA GLY A 10 -3.45 15.45 27.96
C GLY A 10 -3.79 15.25 26.47
N ALA A 11 -2.77 15.10 25.63
CA ALA A 11 -2.97 14.80 24.22
C ALA A 11 -3.67 13.45 23.99
N PHE A 12 -3.30 12.41 24.72
CA PHE A 12 -3.94 11.09 24.64
C PHE A 12 -5.41 11.12 25.07
N VAL A 13 -5.72 11.84 26.14
CA VAL A 13 -7.10 12.08 26.57
C VAL A 13 -7.87 12.83 25.47
N GLY A 14 -7.28 13.87 24.88
CA GLY A 14 -7.87 14.62 23.78
C GLY A 14 -8.17 13.74 22.57
N LEU A 15 -7.23 12.90 22.15
CA LEU A 15 -7.41 11.94 21.04
C LEU A 15 -8.50 10.88 21.37
N PHE A 16 -8.58 10.44 22.62
CA PHE A 16 -9.63 9.53 23.07
C PHE A 16 -11.02 10.19 23.03
N LEU A 17 -11.13 11.41 23.56
CA LEU A 17 -12.37 12.18 23.50
C LEU A 17 -12.80 12.47 22.07
N LEU A 18 -11.86 12.84 21.20
CA LEU A 18 -12.13 13.02 19.76
C LEU A 18 -12.66 11.72 19.13
N GLY A 19 -12.21 10.56 19.59
CA GLY A 19 -12.79 9.27 19.18
C GLY A 19 -14.25 9.08 19.61
N ARG A 20 -14.60 9.58 20.80
CA ARG A 20 -15.98 9.51 21.32
C ARG A 20 -16.97 10.43 20.62
N THR A 21 -16.49 11.48 19.96
CA THR A 21 -17.35 12.36 19.13
C THR A 21 -17.74 11.75 17.78
N GLY A 22 -17.29 10.51 17.49
CA GLY A 22 -17.54 9.88 16.20
C GLY A 22 -16.57 10.32 15.10
N ALA A 23 -15.49 11.05 15.44
CA ALA A 23 -14.49 11.47 14.46
C ALA A 23 -13.87 10.24 13.76
N PRO A 24 -13.77 10.24 12.42
CA PRO A 24 -13.22 9.12 11.67
C PRO A 24 -11.74 8.91 12.03
N LEU A 25 -11.26 7.67 11.85
CA LEU A 25 -9.88 7.29 12.23
C LEU A 25 -8.83 8.22 11.61
N TRP A 26 -9.00 8.58 10.34
CA TRP A 26 -8.05 9.47 9.66
C TRP A 26 -7.90 10.84 10.35
N ALA A 27 -9.02 11.44 10.79
CA ALA A 27 -8.99 12.73 11.48
C ALA A 27 -8.27 12.63 12.84
N ARG A 28 -8.47 11.53 13.55
CA ARG A 28 -7.78 11.24 14.82
C ARG A 28 -6.29 11.02 14.61
N VAL A 29 -5.89 10.33 13.55
CA VAL A 29 -4.48 10.13 13.17
C VAL A 29 -3.84 11.48 12.83
N MET A 30 -4.51 12.33 12.04
CA MET A 30 -4.04 13.68 11.73
C MET A 30 -3.91 14.56 12.96
N ALA A 31 -4.87 14.51 13.88
CA ALA A 31 -4.77 15.20 15.16
C ALA A 31 -3.57 14.70 15.98
N GLY A 32 -3.33 13.38 16.00
CA GLY A 32 -2.14 12.77 16.61
C GLY A 32 -0.83 13.26 15.98
N LEU A 33 -0.77 13.32 14.64
CA LEU A 33 0.38 13.82 13.90
C LEU A 33 0.70 15.28 14.26
N VAL A 34 -0.31 16.16 14.19
CA VAL A 34 -0.13 17.60 14.48
C VAL A 34 0.25 17.82 15.95
N ALA A 35 -0.46 17.17 16.88
CA ALA A 35 -0.18 17.31 18.31
C ALA A 35 1.19 16.72 18.68
N GLY A 36 1.55 15.56 18.14
CA GLY A 36 2.86 14.94 18.32
C GLY A 36 3.97 15.84 17.78
N GLY A 37 3.78 16.38 16.57
CA GLY A 37 4.72 17.32 15.97
C GLY A 37 4.95 18.57 16.82
N ALA A 38 3.87 19.19 17.31
CA ALA A 38 3.96 20.36 18.18
C ALA A 38 4.70 20.04 19.50
N VAL A 39 4.40 18.87 20.10
CA VAL A 39 5.10 18.40 21.32
C VAL A 39 6.58 18.13 21.03
N GLY A 40 6.90 17.50 19.91
CA GLY A 40 8.28 17.25 19.49
C GLY A 40 9.08 18.53 19.34
N LEU A 41 8.56 19.52 18.61
CA LEU A 41 9.21 20.81 18.41
C LEU A 41 9.37 21.61 19.71
N PHE A 42 8.37 21.54 20.61
CA PHE A 42 8.41 22.27 21.86
C PHE A 42 9.39 21.70 22.88
N PHE A 43 9.44 20.35 23.00
CA PHE A 43 10.26 19.66 24.00
C PHE A 43 11.64 19.22 23.48
N GLY A 44 11.89 19.33 22.16
CA GLY A 44 13.15 18.93 21.53
C GLY A 44 13.51 17.48 21.84
N GLU A 45 14.78 17.21 22.11
CA GLU A 45 15.31 15.87 22.41
C GLU A 45 14.58 15.15 23.56
N THR A 46 13.99 15.89 24.52
CA THR A 46 13.18 15.30 25.59
C THR A 46 12.01 14.51 25.04
N ALA A 47 11.49 14.86 23.86
CA ALA A 47 10.39 14.12 23.22
C ALA A 47 10.81 12.71 22.77
N GLY A 48 12.10 12.42 22.67
CA GLY A 48 12.65 11.08 22.42
C GLY A 48 12.17 10.04 23.42
N VAL A 49 11.82 10.43 24.64
CA VAL A 49 11.27 9.53 25.67
C VAL A 49 9.91 8.93 25.26
N ALA A 50 9.19 9.52 24.30
CA ALA A 50 7.94 8.94 23.76
C ALA A 50 8.20 7.82 22.74
N LYS A 51 9.41 7.67 22.20
CA LYS A 51 9.76 6.65 21.19
C LYS A 51 9.28 5.23 21.53
N PRO A 52 9.43 4.72 22.78
CA PRO A 52 8.97 3.36 23.12
C PRO A 52 7.48 3.10 22.88
N ILE A 53 6.63 4.15 22.94
CA ILE A 53 5.19 4.03 22.63
C ILE A 53 5.01 3.81 21.14
N GLY A 54 5.73 4.59 20.32
CA GLY A 54 5.76 4.43 18.87
C GLY A 54 6.32 3.08 18.45
N ASP A 55 7.44 2.66 19.04
CA ASP A 55 8.07 1.36 18.78
C ASP A 55 7.12 0.19 19.16
N GLY A 56 6.40 0.32 20.26
CA GLY A 56 5.37 -0.66 20.67
C GLY A 56 4.26 -0.77 19.62
N PHE A 57 3.80 0.34 19.08
CA PHE A 57 2.82 0.36 18.01
C PHE A 57 3.37 -0.29 16.71
N ILE A 58 4.61 0.03 16.31
CA ILE A 58 5.26 -0.62 15.16
C ILE A 58 5.43 -2.12 15.37
N LYS A 59 5.76 -2.57 16.60
CA LYS A 59 5.84 -4.02 16.91
C LYS A 59 4.49 -4.72 16.76
N LEU A 60 3.39 -4.09 17.20
CA LEU A 60 2.03 -4.63 16.98
C LEU A 60 1.70 -4.76 15.50
N ILE A 61 2.07 -3.77 14.70
CA ILE A 61 1.93 -3.81 13.26
C ILE A 61 2.74 -4.95 12.65
N ARG A 62 4.04 -5.04 12.99
CA ARG A 62 4.96 -6.08 12.48
C ARG A 62 4.46 -7.49 12.77
N MET A 63 3.87 -7.73 13.94
CA MET A 63 3.27 -9.01 14.31
C MET A 63 2.20 -9.47 13.30
N LEU A 64 1.53 -8.52 12.65
CA LEU A 64 0.44 -8.80 11.72
C LEU A 64 0.90 -9.06 10.27
N ILE A 65 2.13 -8.69 9.91
CA ILE A 65 2.59 -8.71 8.51
C ILE A 65 2.44 -10.11 7.89
N ILE A 66 3.09 -11.09 8.47
CA ILE A 66 3.12 -12.45 7.92
C ILE A 66 1.73 -13.10 7.93
N PRO A 67 0.97 -13.11 9.04
CA PRO A 67 -0.39 -13.63 9.04
C PRO A 67 -1.30 -12.93 8.01
N LEU A 68 -1.18 -11.62 7.88
CA LEU A 68 -1.98 -10.84 6.93
C LEU A 68 -1.66 -11.25 5.49
N ILE A 69 -0.37 -11.29 5.11
CA ILE A 69 0.05 -11.67 3.75
C ILE A 69 -0.44 -13.08 3.43
N VAL A 70 -0.17 -14.05 4.30
CA VAL A 70 -0.55 -15.45 4.04
C VAL A 70 -2.05 -15.59 3.88
N THR A 71 -2.84 -15.04 4.78
CA THR A 71 -4.29 -15.24 4.76
C THR A 71 -4.97 -14.43 3.65
N THR A 72 -4.65 -13.13 3.50
CA THR A 72 -5.33 -12.29 2.51
C THR A 72 -4.91 -12.61 1.09
N LEU A 73 -3.63 -12.90 0.86
CA LEU A 73 -3.14 -13.20 -0.47
C LEU A 73 -3.61 -14.59 -0.94
N THR A 74 -3.56 -15.60 -0.07
CA THR A 74 -4.08 -16.93 -0.39
C THR A 74 -5.59 -16.87 -0.62
N SER A 75 -6.35 -16.18 0.25
CA SER A 75 -7.80 -15.97 0.07
C SER A 75 -8.10 -15.20 -1.22
N GLY A 76 -7.35 -14.14 -1.51
CA GLY A 76 -7.47 -13.37 -2.75
C GLY A 76 -7.25 -14.22 -3.99
N MET A 77 -6.22 -15.07 -3.99
CA MET A 77 -5.97 -16.02 -5.09
C MET A 77 -7.08 -17.04 -5.26
N ILE A 78 -7.63 -17.56 -4.16
CA ILE A 78 -8.77 -18.48 -4.18
C ILE A 78 -10.04 -17.79 -4.72
N ALA A 79 -10.27 -16.54 -4.34
CA ALA A 79 -11.40 -15.74 -4.80
C ALA A 79 -11.39 -15.46 -6.31
N LEU A 80 -10.22 -15.55 -6.98
CA LEU A 80 -10.12 -15.50 -8.44
C LEU A 80 -10.95 -16.61 -9.13
N GLY A 81 -11.22 -17.70 -8.41
CA GLY A 81 -11.98 -18.84 -8.95
C GLY A 81 -11.21 -19.60 -10.04
N ASP A 82 -11.90 -20.52 -10.69
CA ASP A 82 -11.32 -21.30 -11.80
C ASP A 82 -11.05 -20.36 -13.00
N PRO A 83 -9.78 -20.15 -13.41
CA PRO A 83 -9.45 -19.38 -14.60
C PRO A 83 -10.19 -19.83 -15.85
N LYS A 84 -10.58 -21.11 -15.91
CA LYS A 84 -11.37 -21.67 -17.02
C LYS A 84 -12.82 -21.20 -17.00
N ARG A 85 -13.38 -20.89 -15.81
CA ARG A 85 -14.75 -20.35 -15.67
C ARG A 85 -14.82 -18.84 -15.94
N LEU A 86 -13.74 -18.11 -15.68
CA LEU A 86 -13.65 -16.68 -15.99
C LEU A 86 -13.46 -16.42 -17.49
N GLY A 87 -13.02 -17.43 -18.28
CA GLY A 87 -12.89 -17.34 -19.73
C GLY A 87 -12.10 -16.11 -20.21
N SER A 88 -12.53 -15.48 -21.30
CA SER A 88 -11.90 -14.30 -21.90
C SER A 88 -11.90 -13.08 -20.96
N LEU A 89 -12.95 -12.92 -20.16
CA LEU A 89 -13.13 -11.81 -19.23
C LEU A 89 -12.01 -11.78 -18.17
N GLY A 90 -11.71 -12.93 -17.56
CA GLY A 90 -10.67 -13.02 -16.53
C GLY A 90 -9.28 -12.74 -17.07
N VAL A 91 -8.92 -13.33 -18.24
CA VAL A 91 -7.61 -13.12 -18.87
C VAL A 91 -7.41 -11.64 -19.26
N ARG A 92 -8.43 -11.01 -19.85
CA ARG A 92 -8.39 -9.58 -20.22
C ARG A 92 -8.25 -8.68 -19.00
N THR A 93 -8.99 -8.98 -17.93
CA THR A 93 -8.97 -8.22 -16.68
C THR A 93 -7.59 -8.30 -16.02
N ILE A 94 -7.07 -9.52 -15.80
CA ILE A 94 -5.76 -9.72 -15.17
C ILE A 94 -4.64 -9.10 -16.02
N GLY A 95 -4.70 -9.28 -17.35
CA GLY A 95 -3.73 -8.69 -18.27
C GLY A 95 -3.68 -7.16 -18.18
N LEU A 96 -4.86 -6.51 -18.12
CA LEU A 96 -4.94 -5.05 -17.94
C LEU A 96 -4.42 -4.62 -16.57
N TYR A 97 -4.77 -5.31 -15.49
CA TYR A 97 -4.28 -5.00 -14.15
C TYR A 97 -2.75 -5.10 -14.07
N LEU A 98 -2.16 -6.18 -14.56
CA LEU A 98 -0.71 -6.33 -14.61
C LEU A 98 -0.03 -5.24 -15.43
N PHE A 99 -0.62 -4.86 -16.56
CA PHE A 99 -0.12 -3.80 -17.43
C PHE A 99 -0.14 -2.44 -16.73
N THR A 100 -1.27 -2.05 -16.12
CA THR A 100 -1.38 -0.75 -15.43
C THR A 100 -0.49 -0.69 -14.20
N THR A 101 -0.42 -1.77 -13.42
CA THR A 101 0.41 -1.89 -12.23
C THR A 101 1.91 -1.78 -12.57
N SER A 102 2.35 -2.42 -13.65
CA SER A 102 3.76 -2.29 -14.10
C SER A 102 4.10 -0.84 -14.47
N ILE A 103 3.23 -0.15 -15.19
CA ILE A 103 3.44 1.28 -15.52
C ILE A 103 3.43 2.13 -14.24
N ALA A 104 2.57 1.82 -13.28
CA ALA A 104 2.46 2.55 -12.02
C ALA A 104 3.79 2.59 -11.26
N VAL A 105 4.49 1.46 -11.14
CA VAL A 105 5.81 1.41 -10.50
C VAL A 105 6.81 2.35 -11.17
N PHE A 106 6.89 2.32 -12.50
CA PHE A 106 7.82 3.17 -13.26
C PHE A 106 7.48 4.66 -13.11
N ILE A 107 6.20 5.02 -13.06
CA ILE A 107 5.78 6.40 -12.75
C ILE A 107 6.25 6.78 -11.35
N GLY A 108 6.09 5.90 -10.36
CA GLY A 108 6.56 6.12 -9.00
C GLY A 108 8.08 6.33 -8.93
N ILE A 109 8.85 5.46 -9.56
CA ILE A 109 10.32 5.57 -9.67
C ILE A 109 10.71 6.90 -10.34
N GLY A 110 10.09 7.24 -11.48
CA GLY A 110 10.37 8.47 -12.20
C GLY A 110 10.11 9.73 -11.36
N MET A 111 9.01 9.76 -10.62
CA MET A 111 8.70 10.88 -9.73
C MET A 111 9.67 10.96 -8.54
N ALA A 112 10.11 9.83 -8.01
CA ALA A 112 11.11 9.82 -6.94
C ALA A 112 12.49 10.32 -7.41
N ILE A 113 12.87 10.05 -8.67
CA ILE A 113 14.09 10.61 -9.29
C ILE A 113 13.96 12.14 -9.45
N ILE A 114 12.78 12.63 -9.85
CA ILE A 114 12.55 14.07 -10.09
C ILE A 114 12.57 14.85 -8.75
N PHE A 115 11.94 14.32 -7.73
CA PHE A 115 11.75 15.03 -6.45
C PHE A 115 12.86 14.78 -5.44
N ASN A 116 13.66 13.71 -5.58
CA ASN A 116 14.70 13.29 -4.63
C ASN A 116 14.25 13.39 -3.17
N PRO A 117 13.15 12.70 -2.78
CA PRO A 117 12.52 12.91 -1.47
C PRO A 117 13.36 12.40 -0.30
N GLY A 118 14.29 11.47 -0.51
CA GLY A 118 15.16 10.91 0.52
C GLY A 118 16.49 11.65 0.70
N GLU A 119 16.82 12.57 -0.20
CA GLU A 119 18.07 13.30 -0.13
C GLU A 119 18.12 14.25 1.07
N GLY A 120 19.21 14.17 1.87
CA GLY A 120 19.39 14.98 3.08
C GLY A 120 18.62 14.47 4.31
N VAL A 121 18.04 13.29 4.27
CA VAL A 121 17.56 12.60 5.47
C VAL A 121 18.76 12.09 6.24
N ASP A 122 18.97 12.56 7.48
CA ASP A 122 20.03 12.05 8.35
C ASP A 122 19.65 10.70 8.95
N TYR A 123 19.87 9.66 8.16
CA TYR A 123 19.61 8.28 8.59
C TYR A 123 20.57 7.86 9.71
N GLN A 124 21.80 8.40 9.76
CA GLN A 124 22.84 7.99 10.74
C GLN A 124 22.46 8.38 12.16
N SER A 125 21.77 9.51 12.36
CA SER A 125 21.26 9.91 13.66
C SER A 125 20.15 9.01 14.21
N VAL A 126 19.51 8.22 13.33
CA VAL A 126 18.46 7.24 13.69
C VAL A 126 19.04 5.86 14.01
N SER A 127 20.25 5.57 13.51
CA SER A 127 20.90 4.25 13.56
C SER A 127 22.25 4.29 14.28
N GLU A 128 22.28 4.28 15.59
CA GLU A 128 23.57 4.29 16.35
C GLU A 128 24.36 2.96 16.34
N THR A 129 23.88 1.88 15.69
CA THR A 129 24.45 0.53 15.99
C THR A 129 24.94 -0.32 14.81
N SER A 130 24.84 0.08 13.53
CA SER A 130 24.97 -0.94 12.47
C SER A 130 25.99 -0.73 11.34
N ALA A 131 26.93 0.23 11.44
CA ALA A 131 27.85 0.53 10.33
C ALA A 131 28.73 -0.64 9.82
N ILE A 132 29.02 -1.64 10.64
CA ILE A 132 29.83 -2.82 10.26
C ILE A 132 28.96 -3.91 9.64
N THR A 133 27.79 -4.18 10.23
CA THR A 133 26.84 -5.17 9.74
C THR A 133 26.25 -4.74 8.38
N ASP A 134 26.02 -3.44 8.20
CA ASP A 134 25.55 -2.85 6.94
C ASP A 134 26.55 -2.98 5.79
N ARG A 135 27.85 -2.87 6.07
CA ARG A 135 28.89 -3.05 5.04
C ARG A 135 29.02 -4.51 4.59
N LEU A 136 28.85 -5.47 5.50
CA LEU A 136 28.87 -6.90 5.17
C LEU A 136 27.61 -7.30 4.38
N ALA A 137 26.43 -6.86 4.79
CA ALA A 137 25.19 -7.10 4.06
C ALA A 137 25.20 -6.49 2.65
N ARG A 138 25.80 -5.30 2.47
CA ARG A 138 25.97 -4.66 1.15
C ARG A 138 26.95 -5.42 0.27
N ALA A 139 28.04 -5.97 0.82
CA ALA A 139 28.99 -6.79 0.08
C ALA A 139 28.34 -8.08 -0.42
N GLU A 140 27.54 -8.75 0.42
CA GLU A 140 26.79 -9.96 0.04
C GLU A 140 25.68 -9.67 -0.98
N ALA A 141 24.98 -8.53 -0.89
CA ALA A 141 23.97 -8.14 -1.85
C ALA A 141 24.55 -7.75 -3.22
N ALA A 142 25.73 -7.11 -3.25
CA ALA A 142 26.40 -6.71 -4.48
C ALA A 142 26.95 -7.91 -5.30
N GLU A 143 27.14 -9.08 -4.67
CA GLU A 143 27.58 -10.30 -5.35
C GLU A 143 26.43 -11.13 -5.94
N ARG A 144 25.16 -10.82 -5.62
CA ARG A 144 24.01 -11.58 -6.12
C ARG A 144 23.70 -11.23 -7.58
N THR A 145 23.69 -12.25 -8.43
CA THR A 145 23.24 -12.08 -9.82
C THR A 145 21.73 -11.89 -9.87
N ALA A 146 21.20 -11.18 -10.90
CA ALA A 146 19.75 -11.01 -11.10
C ALA A 146 19.01 -12.37 -11.13
N VAL A 147 19.64 -13.41 -11.63
CA VAL A 147 19.10 -14.78 -11.63
C VAL A 147 18.95 -15.33 -10.22
N GLN A 148 19.94 -15.11 -9.34
CA GLN A 148 19.87 -15.53 -7.94
C GLN A 148 18.77 -14.79 -7.19
N GLN A 149 18.62 -13.48 -7.41
CA GLN A 149 17.53 -12.70 -6.81
C GLN A 149 16.13 -13.24 -7.19
N ILE A 150 15.93 -13.64 -8.46
CA ILE A 150 14.69 -14.27 -8.92
C ILE A 150 14.50 -15.66 -8.28
N LEU A 151 15.56 -16.46 -8.15
CA LEU A 151 15.48 -17.80 -7.55
C LEU A 151 15.21 -17.72 -6.05
N ASP A 152 15.74 -16.73 -5.35
CA ASP A 152 15.54 -16.50 -3.90
C ASP A 152 14.08 -16.15 -3.54
N VAL A 153 13.26 -15.81 -4.54
CA VAL A 153 11.80 -15.65 -4.37
C VAL A 153 11.13 -16.98 -4.01
N ILE A 154 11.72 -18.11 -4.44
CA ILE A 154 11.18 -19.44 -4.18
C ILE A 154 11.72 -19.95 -2.84
N PRO A 155 10.89 -20.07 -1.79
CA PRO A 155 11.38 -20.53 -0.49
C PRO A 155 11.76 -22.01 -0.51
N ALA A 156 12.95 -22.35 -0.04
CA ALA A 156 13.33 -23.75 0.22
C ALA A 156 12.45 -24.37 1.33
N ASN A 157 12.05 -23.54 2.30
CA ASN A 157 11.11 -23.91 3.37
C ASN A 157 10.17 -22.72 3.66
N PRO A 158 8.88 -22.81 3.29
CA PRO A 158 7.92 -21.73 3.50
C PRO A 158 7.73 -21.37 4.97
N ILE A 159 7.76 -22.35 5.88
CA ILE A 159 7.57 -22.11 7.31
C ILE A 159 8.78 -21.35 7.88
N ALA A 160 10.00 -21.73 7.47
CA ALA A 160 11.19 -20.97 7.85
C ALA A 160 11.13 -19.53 7.33
N ALA A 161 10.71 -19.33 6.06
CA ALA A 161 10.55 -17.99 5.49
C ALA A 161 9.53 -17.15 6.30
N MET A 162 8.41 -17.75 6.73
CA MET A 162 7.42 -17.09 7.60
C MET A 162 8.02 -16.73 8.96
N ALA A 163 8.77 -17.62 9.58
CA ALA A 163 9.41 -17.42 10.90
C ALA A 163 10.49 -16.35 10.86
N ASN A 164 11.28 -16.31 9.79
CA ASN A 164 12.35 -15.33 9.58
C ASN A 164 11.80 -13.95 9.15
N GLY A 165 10.55 -13.88 8.66
CA GLY A 165 9.97 -12.66 8.11
C GLY A 165 10.43 -12.35 6.69
N ASP A 166 10.82 -13.37 5.89
CA ASP A 166 11.24 -13.26 4.50
C ASP A 166 10.00 -13.04 3.60
N ILE A 167 9.58 -11.78 3.49
CA ILE A 167 8.26 -11.41 2.97
C ILE A 167 8.07 -11.86 1.52
N LEU A 168 9.07 -11.71 0.65
CA LEU A 168 8.94 -12.04 -0.77
C LEU A 168 8.74 -13.55 -1.01
N PRO A 169 9.52 -14.46 -0.39
CA PRO A 169 9.23 -15.88 -0.39
C PRO A 169 7.86 -16.26 0.18
N VAL A 170 7.38 -15.55 1.21
CA VAL A 170 6.05 -15.76 1.79
C VAL A 170 4.96 -15.35 0.81
N ILE A 171 5.11 -14.23 0.10
CA ILE A 171 4.18 -13.80 -0.98
C ILE A 171 4.10 -14.89 -2.06
N PHE A 172 5.25 -15.34 -2.57
CA PHE A 172 5.30 -16.39 -3.59
C PHE A 172 4.58 -17.67 -3.12
N PHE A 173 4.91 -18.15 -1.93
CA PHE A 173 4.26 -19.33 -1.38
C PHE A 173 2.75 -19.16 -1.21
N SER A 174 2.30 -18.00 -0.75
CA SER A 174 0.87 -17.69 -0.56
C SER A 174 0.09 -17.74 -1.89
N ILE A 175 0.69 -17.21 -2.96
CA ILE A 175 0.13 -17.27 -4.32
C ILE A 175 0.03 -18.72 -4.79
N VAL A 176 1.12 -19.49 -4.68
CA VAL A 176 1.17 -20.89 -5.11
C VAL A 176 0.20 -21.75 -4.30
N LEU A 177 0.08 -21.49 -2.99
CA LEU A 177 -0.88 -22.17 -2.11
C LEU A 177 -2.32 -21.89 -2.52
N GLY A 178 -2.66 -20.65 -2.86
CA GLY A 178 -3.98 -20.29 -3.38
C GLY A 178 -4.30 -20.98 -4.70
N ILE A 179 -3.34 -21.02 -5.64
CA ILE A 179 -3.48 -21.74 -6.91
C ILE A 179 -3.65 -23.25 -6.68
N GLY A 180 -2.84 -23.84 -5.79
CA GLY A 180 -2.93 -25.24 -5.42
C GLY A 180 -4.29 -25.61 -4.81
N THR A 181 -4.82 -24.71 -3.96
CA THR A 181 -6.16 -24.89 -3.36
C THR A 181 -7.26 -24.88 -4.42
N LEU A 182 -7.20 -23.98 -5.39
CA LEU A 182 -8.12 -23.97 -6.53
C LEU A 182 -7.99 -25.23 -7.38
N ALA A 183 -6.78 -25.68 -7.66
CA ALA A 183 -6.52 -26.89 -8.45
C ALA A 183 -7.03 -28.16 -7.77
N ALA A 184 -7.10 -28.18 -6.43
CA ALA A 184 -7.66 -29.31 -5.66
C ALA A 184 -9.19 -29.42 -5.77
N GLY A 185 -9.88 -28.43 -6.34
CA GLY A 185 -11.33 -28.44 -6.56
C GLY A 185 -12.12 -28.63 -5.26
N GLU A 186 -13.11 -29.51 -5.26
CA GLU A 186 -13.98 -29.78 -4.08
C GLU A 186 -13.18 -30.21 -2.83
N LYS A 187 -12.05 -30.87 -2.99
CA LYS A 187 -11.19 -31.27 -1.87
C LYS A 187 -10.45 -30.08 -1.25
N GLY A 188 -10.21 -29.01 -2.01
CA GLY A 188 -9.62 -27.78 -1.51
C GLY A 188 -10.59 -26.87 -0.76
N ARG A 189 -11.91 -27.07 -0.94
CA ARG A 189 -12.95 -26.21 -0.37
C ARG A 189 -12.88 -26.02 1.16
N PRO A 190 -12.69 -27.07 1.99
CA PRO A 190 -12.58 -26.86 3.43
C PRO A 190 -11.39 -25.99 3.83
N PHE A 191 -10.27 -26.10 3.10
CA PHE A 191 -9.09 -25.24 3.32
C PHE A 191 -9.36 -23.81 2.87
N ALA A 192 -10.05 -23.61 1.75
CA ALA A 192 -10.45 -22.29 1.27
C ALA A 192 -11.32 -21.55 2.30
N GLU A 193 -12.35 -22.21 2.84
CA GLU A 193 -13.23 -21.68 3.89
C GLU A 193 -12.46 -21.37 5.18
N ALA A 194 -11.47 -22.19 5.56
CA ALA A 194 -10.62 -21.95 6.71
C ALA A 194 -9.71 -20.72 6.53
N ILE A 195 -9.10 -20.57 5.34
CA ILE A 195 -8.26 -19.40 5.01
C ILE A 195 -9.08 -18.12 4.95
N GLU A 196 -10.28 -18.14 4.38
CA GLU A 196 -11.18 -16.98 4.34
C GLU A 196 -11.56 -16.54 5.76
N SER A 197 -11.93 -17.49 6.61
CA SER A 197 -12.23 -17.25 8.03
C SER A 197 -11.01 -16.68 8.78
N ALA A 198 -9.82 -17.24 8.52
CA ALA A 198 -8.57 -16.72 9.09
C ALA A 198 -8.26 -15.30 8.61
N ALA A 199 -8.47 -15.00 7.33
CA ALA A 199 -8.30 -13.67 6.79
C ALA A 199 -9.21 -12.66 7.48
N GLU A 200 -10.50 -12.96 7.67
CA GLU A 200 -11.42 -12.11 8.42
C GLU A 200 -10.95 -11.86 9.86
N ALA A 201 -10.50 -12.89 10.56
CA ALA A 201 -9.99 -12.78 11.93
C ALA A 201 -8.75 -11.84 11.99
N ILE A 202 -7.80 -12.02 11.07
CA ILE A 202 -6.60 -11.17 10.98
C ILE A 202 -6.96 -9.73 10.60
N LEU A 203 -7.93 -9.51 9.71
CA LEU A 203 -8.42 -8.17 9.36
C LEU A 203 -9.07 -7.47 10.55
N LYS A 204 -9.83 -8.18 11.38
CA LYS A 204 -10.39 -7.65 12.64
C LYS A 204 -9.30 -7.28 13.63
N LEU A 205 -8.29 -8.14 13.80
CA LEU A 205 -7.14 -7.86 14.65
C LEU A 205 -6.37 -6.63 14.15
N THR A 206 -6.14 -6.54 12.85
CA THR A 206 -5.51 -5.37 12.20
C THR A 206 -6.30 -4.09 12.48
N SER A 207 -7.62 -4.13 12.36
CA SER A 207 -8.49 -2.98 12.67
C SER A 207 -8.35 -2.56 14.14
N GLY A 208 -8.23 -3.51 15.07
CA GLY A 208 -7.98 -3.26 16.49
C GLY A 208 -6.64 -2.57 16.73
N VAL A 209 -5.57 -3.05 16.09
CA VAL A 209 -4.24 -2.42 16.17
C VAL A 209 -4.28 -1.02 15.55
N MET A 210 -4.93 -0.83 14.39
CA MET A 210 -5.06 0.47 13.74
C MET A 210 -5.87 1.48 14.57
N ALA A 211 -6.74 1.06 15.47
CA ALA A 211 -7.41 1.97 16.41
C ALA A 211 -6.42 2.67 17.37
N LEU A 212 -5.22 2.10 17.57
CA LEU A 212 -4.12 2.70 18.34
C LEU A 212 -3.26 3.66 17.51
N ALA A 213 -3.43 3.71 16.19
CA ALA A 213 -2.62 4.53 15.29
C ALA A 213 -2.53 6.02 15.70
N PRO A 214 -3.60 6.71 16.16
CA PRO A 214 -3.48 8.10 16.60
C PRO A 214 -2.42 8.31 17.69
N TYR A 215 -2.29 7.38 18.62
CA TYR A 215 -1.34 7.43 19.74
C TYR A 215 0.08 7.06 19.28
N GLY A 216 0.20 6.01 18.46
CA GLY A 216 1.47 5.60 17.86
C GLY A 216 2.06 6.70 16.97
N VAL A 217 1.24 7.29 16.11
CA VAL A 217 1.62 8.41 15.23
C VAL A 217 2.03 9.64 16.04
N PHE A 218 1.27 10.00 17.09
CA PHE A 218 1.65 11.06 18.01
C PHE A 218 3.06 10.84 18.57
N ALA A 219 3.32 9.65 19.13
CA ALA A 219 4.58 9.34 19.79
C ALA A 219 5.77 9.33 18.80
N LEU A 220 5.59 8.74 17.62
CA LEU A 220 6.60 8.73 16.55
C LEU A 220 6.87 10.14 16.05
N MET A 221 5.83 10.95 15.84
CA MET A 221 5.99 12.30 15.35
C MET A 221 6.66 13.22 16.37
N ALA A 222 6.32 13.05 17.67
CA ALA A 222 6.98 13.76 18.75
C ALA A 222 8.49 13.41 18.80
N TRP A 223 8.82 12.12 18.68
CA TRP A 223 10.21 11.69 18.59
C TRP A 223 10.92 12.25 17.36
N VAL A 224 10.36 12.06 16.17
CA VAL A 224 10.97 12.49 14.89
C VAL A 224 11.25 13.98 14.88
N LEU A 225 10.26 14.82 15.18
CA LEU A 225 10.47 16.28 15.17
C LEU A 225 11.29 16.79 16.35
N GLY A 226 11.26 16.09 17.48
CA GLY A 226 12.07 16.42 18.63
C GLY A 226 13.56 16.15 18.42
N THR A 227 13.92 15.12 17.65
CA THR A 227 15.31 14.71 17.42
C THR A 227 15.87 15.15 16.07
N GLN A 228 15.04 15.14 15.01
CA GLN A 228 15.45 15.46 13.63
C GLN A 228 15.11 16.90 13.20
N GLY A 229 14.24 17.58 13.96
CA GLY A 229 13.79 18.93 13.63
C GLY A 229 12.87 18.99 12.39
N LEU A 230 12.70 20.21 11.85
CA LEU A 230 11.77 20.46 10.74
C LEU A 230 12.26 19.95 9.37
N ALA A 231 13.56 19.68 9.21
CA ALA A 231 14.13 19.26 7.92
C ALA A 231 13.45 17.96 7.39
N VAL A 232 13.13 17.04 8.28
CA VAL A 232 12.44 15.79 7.94
C VAL A 232 11.05 16.03 7.36
N LEU A 233 10.30 17.02 7.88
CA LEU A 233 8.98 17.39 7.34
C LEU A 233 9.06 17.82 5.88
N PHE A 234 10.14 18.51 5.51
CA PHE A 234 10.33 18.94 4.13
C PHE A 234 10.52 17.74 3.20
N ASN A 235 11.30 16.75 3.62
CA ASN A 235 11.52 15.53 2.84
C ASN A 235 10.26 14.67 2.76
N LEU A 236 9.53 14.51 3.85
CA LEU A 236 8.23 13.82 3.84
C LEU A 236 7.18 14.58 3.03
N GLY A 237 7.26 15.93 3.02
CA GLY A 237 6.47 16.77 2.13
C GLY A 237 6.77 16.52 0.64
N LYS A 238 8.07 16.45 0.27
CA LYS A 238 8.49 16.08 -1.09
C LYS A 238 7.94 14.70 -1.49
N LEU A 239 8.04 13.71 -0.60
CA LEU A 239 7.52 12.36 -0.81
C LEU A 239 6.00 12.39 -1.06
N ALA A 240 5.25 13.14 -0.23
CA ALA A 240 3.82 13.28 -0.39
C ALA A 240 3.44 13.96 -1.72
N ILE A 241 4.10 15.05 -2.10
CA ILE A 241 3.87 15.74 -3.36
C ILE A 241 4.20 14.80 -4.55
N ALA A 242 5.34 14.12 -4.51
CA ALA A 242 5.72 13.16 -5.53
C ALA A 242 4.66 12.07 -5.72
N LEU A 243 4.13 11.52 -4.62
CA LEU A 243 3.07 10.51 -4.67
C LEU A 243 1.77 11.04 -5.25
N TYR A 244 1.30 12.20 -4.79
CA TYR A 244 0.05 12.78 -5.28
C TYR A 244 0.12 13.12 -6.76
N LEU A 245 1.24 13.68 -7.20
CA LEU A 245 1.47 13.97 -8.62
C LEU A 245 1.60 12.68 -9.45
N ALA A 246 2.30 11.66 -8.95
CA ALA A 246 2.42 10.37 -9.61
C ALA A 246 1.05 9.69 -9.78
N CYS A 247 0.22 9.69 -8.72
CA CYS A 247 -1.15 9.17 -8.76
C CYS A 247 -2.02 9.95 -9.75
N ALA A 248 -1.95 11.28 -9.72
CA ALA A 248 -2.68 12.12 -10.67
C ALA A 248 -2.24 11.85 -12.12
N LEU A 249 -0.93 11.75 -12.37
CA LEU A 249 -0.37 11.45 -13.68
C LEU A 249 -0.84 10.08 -14.18
N HIS A 250 -0.81 9.06 -13.30
CA HIS A 250 -1.29 7.71 -13.62
C HIS A 250 -2.77 7.70 -13.98
N ILE A 251 -3.62 8.37 -13.19
CA ILE A 251 -5.06 8.51 -13.47
C ILE A 251 -5.28 9.20 -14.81
N LEU A 252 -4.57 10.29 -15.08
CA LEU A 252 -4.77 11.08 -16.31
C LEU A 252 -4.27 10.37 -17.56
N ILE A 253 -3.08 9.77 -17.50
CA ILE A 253 -2.45 9.17 -18.68
C ILE A 253 -2.90 7.73 -18.88
N VAL A 254 -2.74 6.88 -17.85
CA VAL A 254 -2.97 5.44 -18.00
C VAL A 254 -4.46 5.13 -18.02
N TYR A 255 -5.20 5.55 -17.01
CA TYR A 255 -6.65 5.32 -16.98
C TYR A 255 -7.38 6.21 -17.98
N GLY A 256 -6.89 7.45 -18.19
CA GLY A 256 -7.37 8.31 -19.26
C GLY A 256 -7.22 7.64 -20.63
N GLY A 257 -6.08 7.00 -20.90
CA GLY A 257 -5.84 6.21 -22.10
C GLY A 257 -6.78 5.00 -22.21
N LEU A 258 -6.93 4.20 -21.14
CA LEU A 258 -7.85 3.06 -21.15
C LEU A 258 -9.29 3.49 -21.47
N VAL A 259 -9.78 4.54 -20.80
CA VAL A 259 -11.16 5.00 -20.96
C VAL A 259 -11.38 5.67 -22.33
N THR A 260 -10.44 6.49 -22.80
CA THR A 260 -10.62 7.21 -24.08
C THR A 260 -10.32 6.38 -25.30
N LEU A 261 -9.22 5.61 -25.29
CA LEU A 261 -8.75 4.87 -26.46
C LEU A 261 -9.40 3.48 -26.58
N LEU A 262 -9.50 2.76 -25.46
CA LEU A 262 -9.99 1.39 -25.47
C LEU A 262 -11.49 1.29 -25.18
N ALA A 263 -12.00 1.99 -24.17
CA ALA A 263 -13.44 2.01 -23.89
C ALA A 263 -14.19 3.04 -24.75
N ARG A 264 -13.49 3.98 -25.42
CA ARG A 264 -14.04 5.02 -26.30
C ARG A 264 -15.08 5.90 -25.62
N LEU A 265 -14.85 6.24 -24.36
CA LEU A 265 -15.69 7.12 -23.55
C LEU A 265 -14.98 8.45 -23.27
N ASN A 266 -15.75 9.48 -22.93
CA ASN A 266 -15.20 10.74 -22.44
C ASN A 266 -14.67 10.56 -21.03
N PHE A 267 -13.36 10.76 -20.85
CA PHE A 267 -12.66 10.54 -19.57
C PHE A 267 -13.20 11.43 -18.42
N PHE A 268 -13.47 12.71 -18.69
CA PHE A 268 -13.96 13.60 -17.65
C PHE A 268 -15.39 13.26 -17.21
N LYS A 269 -16.23 12.78 -18.12
CA LYS A 269 -17.55 12.24 -17.75
C LYS A 269 -17.43 10.95 -16.95
N PHE A 270 -16.45 10.08 -17.29
CA PHE A 270 -16.14 8.90 -16.51
C PHE A 270 -15.72 9.28 -15.09
N LEU A 271 -14.74 10.20 -14.91
CA LEU A 271 -14.32 10.65 -13.58
C LEU A 271 -15.50 11.22 -12.78
N ARG A 272 -16.36 12.04 -13.42
CA ARG A 272 -17.56 12.58 -12.76
C ARG A 272 -18.53 11.48 -12.31
N GLY A 273 -18.69 10.42 -13.11
CA GLY A 273 -19.50 9.27 -12.76
C GLY A 273 -18.94 8.43 -11.61
N MET A 274 -17.64 8.53 -11.35
CA MET A 274 -16.93 7.81 -10.29
C MET A 274 -16.67 8.65 -9.03
N LEU A 275 -17.12 9.92 -8.97
CA LEU A 275 -16.80 10.84 -7.86
C LEU A 275 -17.19 10.28 -6.48
N ASP A 276 -18.34 9.63 -6.34
CA ASP A 276 -18.77 9.09 -5.05
C ASP A 276 -17.83 7.96 -4.58
N ALA A 277 -17.39 7.10 -5.51
CA ALA A 277 -16.42 6.05 -5.20
C ALA A 277 -15.05 6.65 -4.87
N MET A 278 -14.57 7.65 -5.64
CA MET A 278 -13.30 8.32 -5.37
C MET A 278 -13.29 9.03 -4.01
N THR A 279 -14.36 9.74 -3.66
CA THR A 279 -14.48 10.43 -2.36
C THR A 279 -14.60 9.44 -1.20
N THR A 280 -15.32 8.33 -1.41
CA THR A 280 -15.39 7.24 -0.43
C THR A 280 -14.04 6.58 -0.26
N ALA A 281 -13.30 6.30 -1.33
CA ALA A 281 -11.94 5.75 -1.31
C ALA A 281 -10.99 6.68 -0.56
N TYR A 282 -11.05 7.98 -0.84
CA TYR A 282 -10.22 8.98 -0.15
C TYR A 282 -10.50 9.02 1.35
N SER A 283 -11.75 8.99 1.78
CA SER A 283 -12.10 9.08 3.21
C SER A 283 -11.84 7.78 3.97
N THR A 284 -12.08 6.63 3.36
CA THR A 284 -11.90 5.32 4.02
C THR A 284 -10.47 4.82 3.95
N ALA A 285 -9.72 5.17 2.89
CA ALA A 285 -8.45 4.56 2.50
C ALA A 285 -8.56 3.02 2.43
N SER A 286 -9.66 2.52 1.88
CA SER A 286 -9.93 1.08 1.75
C SER A 286 -10.70 0.80 0.46
N SER A 287 -10.06 0.11 -0.47
CA SER A 287 -10.68 -0.35 -1.72
C SER A 287 -11.83 -1.32 -1.43
N SER A 288 -11.65 -2.22 -0.46
CA SER A 288 -12.69 -3.18 -0.05
C SER A 288 -13.92 -2.50 0.54
N ALA A 289 -13.75 -1.49 1.41
CA ALA A 289 -14.86 -0.73 1.97
C ALA A 289 -15.57 0.13 0.92
N THR A 290 -14.88 0.54 -0.14
CA THR A 290 -15.42 1.35 -1.23
C THR A 290 -16.13 0.50 -2.30
N LEU A 291 -15.88 -0.79 -2.35
CA LEU A 291 -16.34 -1.70 -3.41
C LEU A 291 -17.85 -1.61 -3.72
N PRO A 292 -18.76 -1.56 -2.74
CA PRO A 292 -20.19 -1.42 -3.03
C PRO A 292 -20.51 -0.12 -3.79
N VAL A 293 -19.84 0.99 -3.44
CA VAL A 293 -20.01 2.29 -4.11
C VAL A 293 -19.40 2.24 -5.52
N THR A 294 -18.25 1.61 -5.68
CA THR A 294 -17.60 1.40 -6.98
C THR A 294 -18.52 0.64 -7.94
N ILE A 295 -19.09 -0.49 -7.50
CA ILE A 295 -20.03 -1.27 -8.31
C ILE A 295 -21.29 -0.46 -8.61
N GLY A 296 -21.80 0.30 -7.63
CA GLY A 296 -22.93 1.20 -7.82
C GLY A 296 -22.69 2.24 -8.92
N ASN A 297 -21.55 2.95 -8.85
CA ASN A 297 -21.17 3.95 -9.86
C ASN A 297 -20.93 3.33 -11.23
N LEU A 298 -20.25 2.18 -11.31
CA LEU A 298 -20.05 1.45 -12.57
C LEU A 298 -21.37 1.12 -13.25
N THR A 299 -22.33 0.57 -12.51
CA THR A 299 -23.59 0.09 -13.07
C THR A 299 -24.59 1.20 -13.34
N GLN A 300 -24.66 2.22 -12.48
CA GLN A 300 -25.69 3.28 -12.55
C GLN A 300 -25.23 4.50 -13.34
N ASN A 301 -23.97 4.91 -13.18
CA ASN A 301 -23.45 6.16 -13.75
C ASN A 301 -22.66 5.93 -15.06
N ILE A 302 -21.88 4.83 -15.12
CA ILE A 302 -21.01 4.52 -16.28
C ILE A 302 -21.75 3.64 -17.29
N GLY A 303 -22.63 2.75 -16.83
CA GLY A 303 -23.39 1.83 -17.66
C GLY A 303 -22.71 0.48 -17.88
N VAL A 304 -21.78 0.08 -17.02
CA VAL A 304 -21.16 -1.25 -17.03
C VAL A 304 -22.21 -2.31 -16.64
N GLY A 305 -22.30 -3.39 -17.38
CA GLY A 305 -23.16 -4.53 -17.08
C GLY A 305 -22.89 -5.10 -15.69
N ARG A 306 -23.96 -5.52 -14.97
CA ARG A 306 -23.83 -6.02 -13.59
C ARG A 306 -22.90 -7.21 -13.47
N ALA A 307 -22.89 -8.10 -14.46
CA ALA A 307 -22.02 -9.27 -14.48
C ALA A 307 -20.53 -8.87 -14.52
N VAL A 308 -20.17 -7.93 -15.39
CA VAL A 308 -18.80 -7.41 -15.50
C VAL A 308 -18.42 -6.62 -14.25
N ALA A 309 -19.24 -5.69 -13.80
CA ALA A 309 -18.96 -4.88 -12.61
C ALA A 309 -18.80 -5.76 -11.36
N GLY A 310 -19.65 -6.76 -11.18
CA GLY A 310 -19.63 -7.70 -10.05
C GLY A 310 -18.47 -8.71 -10.09
N SER A 311 -17.83 -8.90 -11.24
CA SER A 311 -16.66 -9.79 -11.38
C SER A 311 -15.35 -9.03 -11.37
N VAL A 312 -15.25 -7.93 -12.12
CA VAL A 312 -13.99 -7.19 -12.31
C VAL A 312 -13.64 -6.33 -11.11
N ALA A 313 -14.61 -5.56 -10.56
CA ALA A 313 -14.31 -4.65 -9.46
C ALA A 313 -13.87 -5.34 -8.15
N PRO A 314 -14.47 -6.48 -7.70
CA PRO A 314 -13.95 -7.23 -6.56
C PRO A 314 -12.54 -7.78 -6.79
N LEU A 315 -12.25 -8.23 -8.02
CA LEU A 315 -10.94 -8.69 -8.42
C LEU A 315 -9.91 -7.55 -8.30
N GLY A 316 -10.28 -6.37 -8.79
CA GLY A 316 -9.45 -5.16 -8.73
C GLY A 316 -9.15 -4.73 -7.31
N ALA A 317 -10.13 -4.76 -6.43
CA ALA A 317 -9.95 -4.40 -5.02
C ALA A 317 -8.86 -5.21 -4.28
N THR A 318 -8.38 -6.31 -4.88
CA THR A 318 -7.30 -7.16 -4.34
C THR A 318 -6.06 -7.23 -5.23
N ILE A 319 -6.18 -7.08 -6.56
CA ILE A 319 -5.07 -7.27 -7.50
C ILE A 319 -4.60 -5.95 -8.09
N ASN A 320 -5.51 -5.02 -8.34
CA ASN A 320 -5.20 -3.76 -9.00
C ASN A 320 -4.84 -2.66 -7.99
N MET A 321 -3.63 -2.76 -7.44
CA MET A 321 -3.13 -1.83 -6.42
C MET A 321 -2.11 -0.85 -6.99
N ASP A 322 -2.48 -0.15 -8.08
CA ASP A 322 -1.57 0.75 -8.81
C ASP A 322 -1.07 1.91 -7.94
N GLY A 323 -1.90 2.49 -7.09
CA GLY A 323 -1.49 3.50 -6.12
C GLY A 323 -0.48 2.96 -5.10
N THR A 324 -0.63 1.70 -4.68
CA THR A 324 0.36 1.00 -3.85
C THR A 324 1.67 0.80 -4.61
N SER A 325 1.61 0.39 -5.88
CA SER A 325 2.78 0.20 -6.73
C SER A 325 3.57 1.50 -6.94
N ILE A 326 2.88 2.61 -7.20
CA ILE A 326 3.49 3.96 -7.25
C ILE A 326 4.21 4.26 -5.93
N TYR A 327 3.54 4.03 -4.81
CA TYR A 327 4.09 4.26 -3.48
C TYR A 327 5.33 3.42 -3.22
N LEU A 328 5.30 2.12 -3.53
CA LEU A 328 6.43 1.22 -3.37
C LEU A 328 7.63 1.69 -4.20
N GLY A 329 7.41 2.13 -5.43
CA GLY A 329 8.45 2.73 -6.26
C GLY A 329 9.07 3.98 -5.64
N ILE A 330 8.24 4.91 -5.14
CA ILE A 330 8.72 6.16 -4.50
C ILE A 330 9.47 5.86 -3.20
N VAL A 331 8.93 5.01 -2.33
CA VAL A 331 9.54 4.67 -1.04
C VAL A 331 10.85 3.91 -1.22
N SER A 332 10.97 3.10 -2.26
CA SER A 332 12.23 2.42 -2.58
C SER A 332 13.35 3.40 -2.86
N LEU A 333 13.10 4.41 -3.69
CA LEU A 333 14.10 5.44 -3.97
C LEU A 333 14.34 6.37 -2.78
N PHE A 334 13.28 6.71 -2.04
CA PHE A 334 13.42 7.45 -0.78
C PHE A 334 14.38 6.71 0.17
N ALA A 335 14.20 5.41 0.32
CA ALA A 335 15.06 4.60 1.17
C ALA A 335 16.50 4.55 0.67
N ALA A 336 16.70 4.27 -0.63
CA ALA A 336 18.03 4.25 -1.24
C ALA A 336 18.77 5.58 -1.03
N GLN A 337 18.10 6.70 -1.30
CA GLN A 337 18.64 8.05 -1.09
C GLN A 337 18.97 8.32 0.39
N ALA A 338 18.07 7.95 1.31
CA ALA A 338 18.27 8.17 2.74
C ALA A 338 19.45 7.36 3.32
N VAL A 339 19.66 6.12 2.84
CA VAL A 339 20.78 5.28 3.30
C VAL A 339 22.05 5.46 2.47
N GLY A 340 22.02 6.33 1.43
CA GLY A 340 23.16 6.59 0.55
C GLY A 340 23.53 5.40 -0.33
N LEU A 341 22.54 4.70 -0.89
CA LEU A 341 22.70 3.53 -1.74
C LEU A 341 22.58 3.95 -3.21
N ASP A 342 23.64 3.72 -3.99
CA ASP A 342 23.63 3.95 -5.44
C ASP A 342 22.97 2.76 -6.13
N LEU A 343 21.82 3.00 -6.77
CA LEU A 343 21.06 1.97 -7.46
C LEU A 343 21.61 1.71 -8.87
N SER A 344 21.87 0.44 -9.17
CA SER A 344 22.18 -0.05 -10.51
C SER A 344 20.91 -0.27 -11.35
N GLY A 345 21.07 -0.48 -12.68
CA GLY A 345 19.95 -0.86 -13.52
C GLY A 345 19.25 -2.15 -13.10
N ALA A 346 19.98 -3.10 -12.50
CA ALA A 346 19.42 -4.34 -11.97
C ALA A 346 18.53 -4.08 -10.74
N ASP A 347 18.90 -3.13 -9.88
CA ASP A 347 18.12 -2.77 -8.71
C ASP A 347 16.79 -2.13 -9.08
N TYR A 348 16.76 -1.28 -10.12
CA TYR A 348 15.50 -0.73 -10.64
C TYR A 348 14.56 -1.83 -11.16
N ILE A 349 15.11 -2.85 -11.82
CA ILE A 349 14.32 -4.02 -12.26
C ILE A 349 13.83 -4.81 -11.06
N ALA A 350 14.69 -5.06 -10.06
CA ALA A 350 14.31 -5.74 -8.84
C ALA A 350 13.18 -5.00 -8.12
N ILE A 351 13.29 -3.68 -7.95
CA ILE A 351 12.23 -2.82 -7.39
C ILE A 351 10.94 -2.97 -8.21
N ALA A 352 11.00 -2.87 -9.54
CA ALA A 352 9.82 -2.95 -10.38
C ALA A 352 9.11 -4.30 -10.27
N VAL A 353 9.85 -5.40 -10.32
CA VAL A 353 9.30 -6.76 -10.21
C VAL A 353 8.73 -7.02 -8.82
N THR A 354 9.48 -6.69 -7.77
CA THR A 354 9.05 -6.96 -6.39
C THR A 354 7.90 -6.05 -5.96
N ALA A 355 7.90 -4.77 -6.35
CA ALA A 355 6.79 -3.87 -6.07
C ALA A 355 5.50 -4.29 -6.79
N THR A 356 5.60 -4.74 -8.06
CA THR A 356 4.46 -5.28 -8.81
C THR A 356 3.93 -6.54 -8.13
N ALA A 357 4.79 -7.50 -7.78
CA ALA A 357 4.39 -8.74 -7.10
C ALA A 357 3.78 -8.46 -5.72
N ALA A 358 4.39 -7.57 -4.93
CA ALA A 358 3.92 -7.20 -3.61
C ALA A 358 2.55 -6.49 -3.68
N SER A 359 2.33 -5.62 -4.67
CA SER A 359 1.08 -4.87 -4.80
C SER A 359 -0.11 -5.78 -5.12
N ILE A 360 0.07 -6.84 -5.91
CA ILE A 360 -0.97 -7.84 -6.21
C ILE A 360 -1.49 -8.51 -4.92
N GLY A 361 -0.63 -8.64 -3.91
CA GLY A 361 -1.00 -9.23 -2.62
C GLY A 361 -1.45 -8.23 -1.55
N ALA A 362 -1.54 -6.96 -1.90
CA ALA A 362 -1.94 -5.94 -0.95
C ALA A 362 -3.42 -6.12 -0.56
N ALA A 363 -3.70 -6.27 0.73
CA ALA A 363 -5.07 -6.23 1.20
C ALA A 363 -5.67 -4.84 0.98
N GLY A 364 -6.92 -4.76 0.51
CA GLY A 364 -7.63 -3.50 0.27
C GLY A 364 -8.05 -2.77 1.55
N ILE A 365 -7.17 -2.74 2.56
CA ILE A 365 -7.37 -2.14 3.89
C ILE A 365 -6.33 -1.06 4.15
N PRO A 366 -6.63 -0.11 5.07
CA PRO A 366 -5.72 0.99 5.37
C PRO A 366 -4.32 0.54 5.78
N SER A 367 -3.29 1.22 5.24
CA SER A 367 -1.87 1.06 5.55
C SER A 367 -1.26 -0.32 5.24
N ALA A 368 -1.95 -1.20 4.51
CA ALA A 368 -1.42 -2.53 4.15
C ALA A 368 -0.10 -2.47 3.37
N SER A 369 0.06 -1.47 2.52
CA SER A 369 1.25 -1.26 1.68
C SER A 369 2.53 -0.90 2.44
N LEU A 370 2.43 -0.35 3.65
CA LEU A 370 3.60 -0.11 4.50
C LEU A 370 4.37 -1.39 4.81
N PHE A 371 3.66 -2.48 5.02
CA PHE A 371 4.27 -3.77 5.32
C PHE A 371 4.96 -4.35 4.10
N LEU A 372 4.34 -4.18 2.93
CA LEU A 372 4.88 -4.64 1.67
C LEU A 372 6.15 -3.85 1.26
N ALA A 373 6.26 -2.59 1.69
CA ALA A 373 7.45 -1.79 1.44
C ALA A 373 8.72 -2.44 2.01
N ILE A 374 8.65 -3.09 3.18
CA ILE A 374 9.82 -3.79 3.76
C ILE A 374 10.33 -4.86 2.79
N ALA A 375 9.43 -5.66 2.18
CA ALA A 375 9.81 -6.68 1.21
C ALA A 375 10.53 -6.10 -0.01
N VAL A 376 10.01 -4.98 -0.53
CA VAL A 376 10.61 -4.32 -1.69
C VAL A 376 11.96 -3.71 -1.31
N LEU A 377 12.07 -3.06 -0.15
CA LEU A 377 13.31 -2.45 0.32
C LEU A 377 14.43 -3.48 0.51
N THR A 378 14.11 -4.64 1.06
CA THR A 378 15.10 -5.70 1.27
C THR A 378 15.54 -6.38 -0.03
N SER A 379 14.78 -6.28 -1.11
CA SER A 379 15.11 -6.91 -2.39
C SER A 379 16.31 -6.27 -3.12
N PHE A 380 16.67 -5.03 -2.79
CA PHE A 380 17.78 -4.30 -3.42
C PHE A 380 18.87 -3.84 -2.43
N GLY A 381 18.97 -4.52 -1.28
CA GLY A 381 20.10 -4.36 -0.36
C GLY A 381 19.88 -3.42 0.83
N VAL A 382 18.67 -2.90 1.04
CA VAL A 382 18.29 -2.24 2.31
C VAL A 382 18.09 -3.32 3.36
N THR A 383 18.77 -3.22 4.52
CA THR A 383 18.59 -4.21 5.58
C THR A 383 17.20 -4.12 6.20
N SER A 384 16.74 -5.22 6.81
CA SER A 384 15.42 -5.22 7.47
C SER A 384 15.32 -4.16 8.58
N GLU A 385 16.42 -3.91 9.31
CA GLU A 385 16.44 -2.87 10.34
C GLU A 385 16.31 -1.47 9.75
N GLN A 386 17.04 -1.19 8.66
CA GLN A 386 16.95 0.07 7.93
C GLN A 386 15.54 0.28 7.36
N ALA A 387 14.98 -0.74 6.73
CA ALA A 387 13.63 -0.69 6.18
C ALA A 387 12.59 -0.34 7.26
N ILE A 388 12.73 -0.93 8.45
CA ILE A 388 11.82 -0.65 9.58
C ILE A 388 11.94 0.80 10.06
N LEU A 389 13.16 1.32 10.18
CA LEU A 389 13.38 2.71 10.59
C LEU A 389 12.82 3.70 9.56
N ILE A 390 13.01 3.42 8.27
CA ILE A 390 12.44 4.23 7.18
C ILE A 390 10.92 4.20 7.22
N ILE A 391 10.32 3.03 7.41
CA ILE A 391 8.87 2.89 7.55
C ILE A 391 8.36 3.62 8.79
N ALA A 392 9.09 3.56 9.91
CA ALA A 392 8.74 4.31 11.11
C ALA A 392 8.74 5.82 10.88
N LEU A 393 9.67 6.32 10.06
CA LEU A 393 9.76 7.73 9.69
C LEU A 393 8.59 8.16 8.78
N ILE A 394 8.22 7.34 7.80
CA ILE A 394 7.13 7.62 6.85
C ILE A 394 5.76 7.42 7.49
N PHE A 395 5.65 6.48 8.44
CA PHE A 395 4.38 6.03 9.02
C PHE A 395 3.45 7.17 9.47
N PRO A 396 3.92 8.25 10.16
CA PRO A 396 3.06 9.35 10.56
C PRO A 396 2.29 9.99 9.40
N PHE A 397 2.90 10.01 8.21
CA PHE A 397 2.32 10.58 6.98
C PHE A 397 1.52 9.56 6.17
N ASP A 398 1.69 8.27 6.46
CA ASP A 398 1.12 7.20 5.62
C ASP A 398 -0.38 7.35 5.40
N ARG A 399 -1.11 7.82 6.40
CA ARG A 399 -2.56 8.01 6.26
C ARG A 399 -2.93 8.96 5.12
N LEU A 400 -2.23 10.09 4.98
CA LEU A 400 -2.42 11.02 3.87
C LEU A 400 -2.06 10.38 2.53
N LEU A 401 -0.96 9.64 2.53
CA LEU A 401 -0.47 8.95 1.33
C LEU A 401 -1.46 7.85 0.89
N ASP A 402 -2.01 7.12 1.85
CA ASP A 402 -2.92 6.00 1.63
C ASP A 402 -4.27 6.43 1.05
N MET A 403 -4.78 7.59 1.47
CA MET A 403 -6.01 8.17 0.93
C MET A 403 -5.92 8.34 -0.60
N MET A 404 -4.84 8.92 -1.11
CA MET A 404 -4.65 9.13 -2.55
C MET A 404 -4.33 7.84 -3.31
N ARG A 405 -3.55 6.93 -2.71
CA ARG A 405 -3.30 5.59 -3.28
C ARG A 405 -4.60 4.84 -3.53
N THR A 406 -5.52 4.88 -2.55
CA THR A 406 -6.81 4.20 -2.64
C THR A 406 -7.70 4.80 -3.72
N VAL A 407 -7.70 6.12 -3.89
CA VAL A 407 -8.39 6.76 -5.02
C VAL A 407 -7.86 6.23 -6.35
N THR A 408 -6.54 6.10 -6.49
CA THR A 408 -5.93 5.57 -7.71
C THR A 408 -6.35 4.12 -7.96
N ASN A 409 -6.32 3.25 -6.94
CA ASN A 409 -6.73 1.85 -7.04
C ASN A 409 -8.18 1.74 -7.51
N VAL A 410 -9.12 2.40 -6.82
CA VAL A 410 -10.55 2.35 -7.13
C VAL A 410 -10.87 2.93 -8.52
N THR A 411 -10.15 3.98 -8.92
CA THR A 411 -10.31 4.54 -10.27
C THR A 411 -9.82 3.57 -11.34
N GLY A 412 -8.74 2.85 -11.06
CA GLY A 412 -8.20 1.79 -11.92
C GLY A 412 -9.16 0.61 -12.07
N ASP A 413 -9.72 0.13 -10.95
CA ASP A 413 -10.73 -0.93 -10.97
C ASP A 413 -11.88 -0.56 -11.92
N ALA A 414 -12.33 0.69 -11.82
CA ALA A 414 -13.42 1.19 -12.66
C ALA A 414 -13.00 1.38 -14.13
N ALA A 415 -11.79 1.86 -14.40
CA ALA A 415 -11.28 2.05 -15.77
C ALA A 415 -11.13 0.70 -16.49
N VAL A 416 -10.59 -0.31 -15.80
CA VAL A 416 -10.45 -1.66 -16.34
C VAL A 416 -11.83 -2.31 -16.53
N ALA A 417 -12.72 -2.23 -15.52
CA ALA A 417 -14.08 -2.77 -15.64
C ALA A 417 -14.82 -2.16 -16.84
N THR A 418 -14.69 -0.85 -17.05
CA THR A 418 -15.31 -0.14 -18.18
C THR A 418 -14.72 -0.59 -19.52
N THR A 419 -13.40 -0.78 -19.58
CA THR A 419 -12.69 -1.25 -20.78
C THR A 419 -13.11 -2.68 -21.12
N VAL A 420 -13.13 -3.55 -20.13
CA VAL A 420 -13.56 -4.97 -20.30
C VAL A 420 -15.01 -5.04 -20.72
N ALA A 421 -15.91 -4.25 -20.09
CA ALA A 421 -17.31 -4.18 -20.48
C ALA A 421 -17.49 -3.74 -21.95
N ARG A 422 -16.67 -2.84 -22.44
CA ARG A 422 -16.63 -2.46 -23.86
C ARG A 422 -16.30 -3.65 -24.75
N TRP A 423 -15.29 -4.44 -24.39
CA TRP A 423 -14.84 -5.58 -25.18
C TRP A 423 -15.80 -6.77 -25.13
N GLU A 424 -16.57 -6.91 -24.05
CA GLU A 424 -17.59 -7.95 -23.88
C GLU A 424 -18.98 -7.53 -24.44
N GLY A 425 -19.14 -6.25 -24.90
CA GLY A 425 -20.44 -5.75 -25.37
C GLY A 425 -21.42 -5.43 -24.24
N GLU A 426 -20.95 -5.36 -23.00
CA GLU A 426 -21.71 -5.14 -21.77
C GLU A 426 -21.67 -3.68 -21.27
N LEU A 427 -21.53 -2.69 -22.19
CA LEU A 427 -21.42 -1.28 -21.86
C LEU A 427 -22.59 -0.49 -22.45
N ASP A 428 -23.47 0.03 -21.61
CA ASP A 428 -24.58 0.90 -21.97
C ASP A 428 -24.15 2.38 -21.98
N GLU A 429 -23.74 2.89 -23.16
CA GLU A 429 -23.27 4.26 -23.30
C GLU A 429 -24.35 5.33 -23.04
N THR A 430 -25.64 4.95 -23.03
CA THR A 430 -26.72 5.93 -22.85
C THR A 430 -26.72 6.52 -21.46
N ARG A 431 -26.26 5.76 -20.46
CA ARG A 431 -26.15 6.20 -19.06
C ARG A 431 -25.10 7.28 -18.88
N LEU A 432 -23.95 7.15 -19.51
CA LEU A 432 -22.89 8.17 -19.45
C LEU A 432 -23.31 9.47 -20.16
N LYS A 433 -24.16 9.40 -21.17
CA LYS A 433 -24.71 10.57 -21.87
C LYS A 433 -25.81 11.28 -21.08
N GLY A 434 -26.54 10.54 -20.24
CA GLY A 434 -27.65 11.05 -19.40
C GLY A 434 -27.20 11.67 -18.06
N ALA A 435 -25.92 11.55 -17.66
CA ALA A 435 -25.41 12.27 -16.50
C ALA A 435 -25.50 13.79 -16.77
N LYS A 436 -26.46 14.42 -16.12
CA LYS A 436 -26.81 15.87 -16.29
C LYS A 436 -25.55 16.73 -16.19
N SER A 437 -25.43 17.61 -17.17
CA SER A 437 -24.49 18.73 -17.25
C SER A 437 -24.46 19.57 -15.96
#